data_1e64536766807fcd60db1759417018d8
#
_entry.id   1e64536766807fcd60db1759417018d8
#
_cell.length_a   1.000
_cell.length_b   1.000
_cell.length_c   1.000
_cell.angle_alpha   90.00
_cell.angle_beta   90.00
_cell.angle_gamma   90.00
#
_symmetry.space_group_name_H-M   'P 1'
#
loop_
_entity.id
_entity.type
_entity.pdbx_description
1 polymer ?
#
loop_
_entity_poly.entity_id
_entity_poly.type
_entity_poly.pdbx_seq_one_letter_code
_entity_poly.pdbx_strand_id
1 'polypeptide(L)'
;MEKIKVMLDTSAYSAFLRGNAEVNQALQAAEEIYLNPVVLGELYAGFAQGGREKKNKEILREFLASPRVQIAVIDEETAERYAAILTYLWSKGTPIPTNDLWIASTAMQHGLKLITTDGHYRDVPQIIVECCGV
;
A
#
# COMPACT_ATOMS: atom_id res chain seq x y z
N MET A 1 22.36 10.61 2.94
CA MET A 1 21.06 10.76 2.26
C MET A 1 20.08 9.75 2.83
N GLU A 2 18.86 10.20 3.06
CA GLU A 2 17.81 9.32 3.52
C GLU A 2 17.39 8.35 2.43
N LYS A 3 17.09 7.11 2.83
CA LYS A 3 16.53 6.13 1.90
C LYS A 3 15.10 6.49 1.54
N ILE A 4 14.76 6.35 0.27
CA ILE A 4 13.38 6.47 -0.18
C ILE A 4 12.67 5.16 0.06
N LYS A 5 11.74 5.14 1.00
CA LYS A 5 10.94 3.97 1.36
C LYS A 5 9.50 4.23 1.00
N VAL A 6 8.92 3.34 0.24
CA VAL A 6 7.54 3.48 -0.21
C VAL A 6 6.72 2.27 0.19
N MET A 7 5.41 2.45 0.25
CA MET A 7 4.44 1.38 0.40
C MET A 7 3.49 1.44 -0.79
N LEU A 8 3.15 0.28 -1.33
CA LEU A 8 2.10 0.17 -2.35
C LEU A 8 0.82 -0.29 -1.69
N ASP A 9 -0.29 0.36 -2.03
CA ASP A 9 -1.59 -0.23 -1.79
C ASP A 9 -1.95 -1.17 -2.94
N THR A 10 -3.09 -1.81 -2.85
CA THR A 10 -3.56 -2.76 -3.87
C THR A 10 -3.71 -2.09 -5.23
N SER A 11 -4.24 -0.87 -5.26
CA SER A 11 -4.44 -0.13 -6.51
C SER A 11 -3.14 0.19 -7.21
N ALA A 12 -2.11 0.58 -6.46
CA ALA A 12 -0.81 0.91 -7.02
C ALA A 12 -0.10 -0.34 -7.56
N TYR A 13 -0.16 -1.46 -6.85
CA TYR A 13 0.42 -2.71 -7.35
C TYR A 13 -0.24 -3.10 -8.68
N SER A 14 -1.57 -3.04 -8.75
CA SER A 14 -2.30 -3.35 -9.98
C SER A 14 -1.92 -2.40 -11.12
N ALA A 15 -1.80 -1.10 -10.82
CA ALA A 15 -1.37 -0.11 -11.80
C ALA A 15 0.05 -0.36 -12.29
N PHE A 16 0.94 -0.78 -11.40
CA PHE A 16 2.31 -1.17 -11.75
C PHE A 16 2.29 -2.30 -12.77
N LEU A 17 1.49 -3.34 -12.55
CA LEU A 17 1.40 -4.47 -13.48
C LEU A 17 0.84 -4.06 -14.84
N ARG A 18 -0.02 -3.04 -14.89
CA ARG A 18 -0.54 -2.50 -16.15
C ARG A 18 0.41 -1.56 -16.86
N GLY A 19 1.59 -1.31 -16.29
CA GLY A 19 2.60 -0.45 -16.89
C GLY A 19 2.39 1.04 -16.64
N ASN A 20 1.66 1.43 -15.57
CA ASN A 20 1.46 2.84 -15.22
C ASN A 20 2.81 3.53 -15.02
N ALA A 21 3.07 4.58 -15.80
CA ALA A 21 4.38 5.23 -15.82
C ALA A 21 4.74 5.91 -14.50
N GLU A 22 3.77 6.56 -13.85
CA GLU A 22 4.03 7.26 -12.59
C GLU A 22 4.37 6.28 -11.47
N VAL A 23 3.63 5.17 -11.37
CA VAL A 23 3.92 4.13 -10.38
C VAL A 23 5.29 3.51 -10.65
N ASN A 24 5.58 3.20 -11.91
CA ASN A 24 6.87 2.64 -12.28
C ASN A 24 8.02 3.56 -11.90
N GLN A 25 7.90 4.87 -12.14
CA GLN A 25 8.91 5.84 -11.77
C GLN A 25 9.11 5.90 -10.25
N ALA A 26 8.02 5.88 -9.49
CA ALA A 26 8.09 5.90 -8.03
C ALA A 26 8.82 4.66 -7.50
N LEU A 27 8.55 3.48 -8.08
CA LEU A 27 9.22 2.25 -7.67
C LEU A 27 10.68 2.20 -8.06
N GLN A 28 11.03 2.74 -9.23
CA GLN A 28 12.43 2.79 -9.66
C GLN A 28 13.26 3.68 -8.73
N ALA A 29 12.66 4.76 -8.21
CA ALA A 29 13.35 5.68 -7.32
C ALA A 29 13.44 5.15 -5.88
N ALA A 30 12.64 4.15 -5.51
CA ALA A 30 12.57 3.65 -4.14
C ALA A 30 13.69 2.67 -3.84
N GLU A 31 14.29 2.79 -2.67
CA GLU A 31 15.27 1.82 -2.20
C GLU A 31 14.61 0.63 -1.51
N GLU A 32 13.48 0.87 -0.84
CA GLU A 32 12.69 -0.17 -0.19
C GLU A 32 11.22 -0.01 -0.55
N ILE A 33 10.58 -1.12 -0.85
CA ILE A 33 9.18 -1.19 -1.26
C ILE A 33 8.46 -2.13 -0.29
N TYR A 34 7.37 -1.65 0.31
CA TYR A 34 6.63 -2.42 1.31
C TYR A 34 5.22 -2.71 0.84
N LEU A 35 4.76 -3.93 1.16
CA LEU A 35 3.35 -4.29 1.18
C LEU A 35 3.05 -4.83 2.59
N ASN A 36 1.77 -4.88 2.96
CA ASN A 36 1.38 -5.52 4.21
C ASN A 36 0.41 -6.68 3.94
N PRO A 37 0.08 -7.49 4.96
CA PRO A 37 -0.82 -8.63 4.76
C PRO A 37 -2.21 -8.26 4.22
N VAL A 38 -2.70 -7.03 4.50
CA VAL A 38 -4.00 -6.59 3.97
C VAL A 38 -3.94 -6.45 2.45
N VAL A 39 -2.89 -5.82 1.94
CA VAL A 39 -2.67 -5.71 0.48
C VAL A 39 -2.56 -7.10 -0.14
N LEU A 40 -1.78 -7.98 0.48
CA LEU A 40 -1.63 -9.35 -0.02
C LEU A 40 -2.96 -10.09 -0.05
N GLY A 41 -3.76 -9.95 1.01
CA GLY A 41 -5.08 -10.58 1.07
C GLY A 41 -6.01 -10.09 -0.03
N GLU A 42 -6.02 -8.77 -0.27
CA GLU A 42 -6.83 -8.20 -1.35
C GLU A 42 -6.37 -8.70 -2.73
N LEU A 43 -5.06 -8.79 -2.93
CA LEU A 43 -4.51 -9.31 -4.19
C LEU A 43 -4.87 -10.78 -4.39
N TYR A 44 -4.68 -11.63 -3.38
CA TYR A 44 -5.01 -13.04 -3.49
C TYR A 44 -6.51 -13.26 -3.75
N ALA A 45 -7.37 -12.49 -3.08
CA ALA A 45 -8.81 -12.57 -3.30
C ALA A 45 -9.17 -12.17 -4.74
N GLY A 46 -8.56 -11.11 -5.25
CA GLY A 46 -8.76 -10.69 -6.64
C GLY A 46 -8.27 -11.74 -7.63
N PHE A 47 -7.14 -12.37 -7.37
CA PHE A 47 -6.61 -13.44 -8.23
C PHE A 47 -7.57 -14.64 -8.27
N ALA A 48 -8.12 -15.02 -7.11
CA ALA A 48 -9.04 -16.14 -7.01
C ALA A 48 -10.32 -15.94 -7.82
N GLN A 49 -10.78 -14.68 -7.94
CA GLN A 49 -11.97 -14.34 -8.72
C GLN A 49 -11.69 -14.23 -10.21
N GLY A 50 -10.44 -14.03 -10.60
CA GLY A 50 -10.05 -13.89 -11.99
C GLY A 50 -9.71 -15.23 -12.65
N GLY A 51 -9.47 -15.20 -13.94
CA GLY A 51 -9.17 -16.40 -14.71
C GLY A 51 -7.69 -16.79 -14.75
N ARG A 52 -6.82 -16.05 -14.05
CA ARG A 52 -5.37 -16.23 -14.12
C ARG A 52 -4.73 -16.34 -12.75
N GLU A 53 -5.40 -16.97 -11.82
CA GLU A 53 -4.94 -17.06 -10.44
C GLU A 53 -3.51 -17.57 -10.31
N LYS A 54 -3.21 -18.69 -10.95
CA LYS A 54 -1.88 -19.30 -10.86
C LYS A 54 -0.79 -18.37 -11.38
N LYS A 55 -1.01 -17.78 -12.55
CA LYS A 55 -0.04 -16.87 -13.15
C LYS A 55 0.14 -15.62 -12.31
N ASN A 56 -0.94 -15.05 -11.81
CA ASN A 56 -0.86 -13.83 -11.00
C ASN A 56 -0.15 -14.08 -9.67
N LYS A 57 -0.32 -15.26 -9.07
CA LYS A 57 0.43 -15.64 -7.88
C LYS A 57 1.93 -15.78 -8.16
N GLU A 58 2.29 -16.33 -9.31
CA GLU A 58 3.70 -16.46 -9.70
C GLU A 58 4.35 -15.09 -9.88
N ILE A 59 3.65 -14.16 -10.54
CA ILE A 59 4.14 -12.80 -10.73
C ILE A 59 4.34 -12.10 -9.39
N LEU A 60 3.38 -12.22 -8.48
CA LEU A 60 3.50 -11.63 -7.15
C LEU A 60 4.66 -12.24 -6.37
N ARG A 61 4.85 -13.56 -6.47
CA ARG A 61 5.95 -14.24 -5.79
C ARG A 61 7.30 -13.73 -6.29
N GLU A 62 7.44 -13.51 -7.58
CA GLU A 62 8.66 -12.92 -8.15
C GLU A 62 8.89 -11.50 -7.64
N PHE A 63 7.83 -10.71 -7.56
CA PHE A 63 7.91 -9.36 -7.02
C PHE A 63 8.37 -9.37 -5.57
N LEU A 64 7.77 -10.24 -4.74
CA LEU A 64 8.13 -10.36 -3.33
C LEU A 64 9.53 -10.92 -3.10
N ALA A 65 10.09 -11.61 -4.08
CA ALA A 65 11.46 -12.15 -3.98
C ALA A 65 12.53 -11.10 -4.22
N SER A 66 12.19 -9.92 -4.71
CA SER A 66 13.16 -8.83 -4.90
C SER A 66 13.75 -8.42 -3.55
N PRO A 67 15.09 -8.21 -3.47
CA PRO A 67 15.71 -7.77 -2.21
C PRO A 67 15.22 -6.40 -1.74
N ARG A 68 14.63 -5.59 -2.60
CA ARG A 68 14.08 -4.29 -2.22
C ARG A 68 12.66 -4.39 -1.64
N VAL A 69 11.98 -5.52 -1.81
CA VAL A 69 10.58 -5.69 -1.41
C VAL A 69 10.48 -6.38 -0.06
N GLN A 70 9.68 -5.83 0.82
CA GLN A 70 9.48 -6.35 2.16
C GLN A 70 8.00 -6.39 2.51
N ILE A 71 7.64 -7.35 3.35
CA ILE A 71 6.28 -7.44 3.88
C ILE A 71 6.31 -6.89 5.31
N ALA A 72 5.59 -5.79 5.54
CA ALA A 72 5.45 -5.20 6.86
C ALA A 72 4.37 -5.95 7.63
N VAL A 73 4.70 -6.45 8.82
CA VAL A 73 3.71 -7.15 9.65
C VAL A 73 2.74 -6.16 10.29
N ILE A 74 1.56 -6.64 10.60
CA ILE A 74 0.56 -5.90 11.35
C ILE A 74 0.64 -6.36 12.80
N ASP A 75 1.01 -5.46 13.69
CA ASP A 75 1.21 -5.78 15.10
C ASP A 75 0.50 -4.77 16.01
N GLU A 76 0.83 -4.78 17.30
CA GLU A 76 0.21 -3.90 18.28
C GLU A 76 0.49 -2.42 17.96
N GLU A 77 1.69 -2.09 17.51
CA GLU A 77 2.00 -0.71 17.12
C GLU A 77 1.17 -0.26 15.93
N THR A 78 0.94 -1.15 14.97
CA THR A 78 0.04 -0.84 13.85
C THR A 78 -1.36 -0.53 14.37
N ALA A 79 -1.85 -1.30 15.34
CA ALA A 79 -3.17 -1.08 15.93
C ALA A 79 -3.29 0.29 16.60
N GLU A 80 -2.23 0.76 17.26
CA GLU A 80 -2.23 2.09 17.87
C GLU A 80 -2.34 3.18 16.79
N ARG A 81 -1.64 3.05 15.68
CA ARG A 81 -1.73 4.00 14.56
C ARG A 81 -3.11 3.95 13.90
N TYR A 82 -3.67 2.74 13.79
CA TYR A 82 -5.03 2.55 13.30
C TYR A 82 -6.02 3.37 14.13
N ALA A 83 -5.94 3.26 15.46
CA ALA A 83 -6.82 4.01 16.35
C ALA A 83 -6.63 5.52 16.20
N ALA A 84 -5.38 5.99 16.09
CA ALA A 84 -5.08 7.40 15.93
C ALA A 84 -5.67 7.97 14.64
N ILE A 85 -5.53 7.26 13.53
CA ILE A 85 -6.07 7.69 12.23
C ILE A 85 -7.59 7.65 12.25
N LEU A 86 -8.17 6.56 12.73
CA LEU A 86 -9.62 6.36 12.74
C LEU A 86 -10.33 7.43 13.59
N THR A 87 -9.82 7.70 14.79
CA THR A 87 -10.43 8.73 15.64
C THR A 87 -10.33 10.13 15.04
N TYR A 88 -9.23 10.42 14.35
CA TYR A 88 -9.09 11.68 13.63
C TYR A 88 -10.14 11.77 12.50
N LEU A 89 -10.29 10.72 11.69
CA LEU A 89 -11.24 10.70 10.59
C LEU A 89 -12.70 10.81 11.10
N TRP A 90 -13.01 10.16 12.20
CA TRP A 90 -14.31 10.32 12.85
C TRP A 90 -14.57 11.78 13.22
N SER A 91 -13.56 12.46 13.79
CA SER A 91 -13.71 13.87 14.20
C SER A 91 -13.93 14.80 13.02
N LYS A 92 -13.46 14.42 11.82
CA LYS A 92 -13.60 15.22 10.60
C LYS A 92 -14.80 14.80 9.74
N GLY A 93 -15.45 13.68 10.06
CA GLY A 93 -16.53 13.16 9.24
C GLY A 93 -16.10 12.66 7.86
N THR A 94 -14.85 12.20 7.75
CA THR A 94 -14.27 11.74 6.47
C THR A 94 -13.81 10.28 6.57
N PRO A 95 -14.76 9.33 6.72
CA PRO A 95 -14.36 7.92 6.85
C PRO A 95 -13.74 7.37 5.57
N ILE A 96 -12.84 6.39 5.74
CA ILE A 96 -12.27 5.63 4.63
C ILE A 96 -12.50 4.13 4.90
N PRO A 97 -12.41 3.27 3.87
CA PRO A 97 -12.58 1.84 4.06
C PRO A 97 -11.61 1.26 5.09
N THR A 98 -12.04 0.24 5.80
CA THR A 98 -11.25 -0.39 6.88
C THR A 98 -9.90 -0.90 6.38
N ASN A 99 -9.85 -1.53 5.22
CA ASN A 99 -8.57 -2.02 4.68
C ASN A 99 -7.61 -0.87 4.41
N ASP A 100 -8.12 0.27 3.91
CA ASP A 100 -7.30 1.45 3.68
C ASP A 100 -6.76 2.02 4.99
N LEU A 101 -7.53 1.90 6.08
CA LEU A 101 -7.04 2.29 7.42
C LEU A 101 -5.83 1.45 7.84
N TRP A 102 -5.86 0.13 7.63
CA TRP A 102 -4.72 -0.72 7.96
C TRP A 102 -3.51 -0.42 7.08
N ILE A 103 -3.73 -0.08 5.82
CA ILE A 103 -2.66 0.30 4.90
C ILE A 103 -2.03 1.62 5.35
N ALA A 104 -2.86 2.63 5.62
CA ALA A 104 -2.38 3.93 6.12
C ALA A 104 -1.65 3.79 7.45
N SER A 105 -2.15 2.94 8.34
CA SER A 105 -1.54 2.69 9.65
C SER A 105 -0.14 2.10 9.52
N THR A 106 0.04 1.19 8.58
CA THR A 106 1.36 0.60 8.29
C THR A 106 2.31 1.66 7.75
N ALA A 107 1.85 2.51 6.83
CA ALA A 107 2.67 3.59 6.28
C ALA A 107 3.09 4.57 7.38
N MET A 108 2.18 4.92 8.30
CA MET A 108 2.48 5.80 9.42
C MET A 108 3.50 5.17 10.36
N GLN A 109 3.32 3.90 10.69
CA GLN A 109 4.18 3.16 11.62
C GLN A 109 5.63 3.14 11.15
N HIS A 110 5.85 2.92 9.88
CA HIS A 110 7.20 2.71 9.32
C HIS A 110 7.74 3.93 8.56
N GLY A 111 7.03 5.05 8.58
CA GLY A 111 7.48 6.27 7.89
C GLY A 111 7.58 6.10 6.38
N LEU A 112 6.62 5.42 5.78
CA LEU A 112 6.62 5.10 4.36
C LEU A 112 5.77 6.10 3.59
N LYS A 113 6.26 6.50 2.40
CA LYS A 113 5.42 7.24 1.45
C LYS A 113 4.48 6.24 0.77
N LEU A 114 3.18 6.49 0.87
CA LEU A 114 2.18 5.62 0.26
C LEU A 114 1.98 5.98 -1.21
N ILE A 115 2.21 5.02 -2.08
CA ILE A 115 1.95 5.15 -3.52
C ILE A 115 0.58 4.52 -3.77
N THR A 116 -0.33 5.28 -4.36
CA THR A 116 -1.71 4.84 -4.59
C THR A 116 -2.28 5.48 -5.84
N THR A 117 -3.33 4.89 -6.40
CA THR A 117 -4.16 5.54 -7.43
C THR A 117 -5.51 5.97 -6.86
N ASP A 118 -5.71 5.79 -5.55
CA ASP A 118 -6.97 6.05 -4.86
C ASP A 118 -6.89 7.37 -4.08
N GLY A 119 -7.90 8.22 -4.27
CA GLY A 119 -7.95 9.51 -3.60
C GLY A 119 -8.36 9.49 -2.13
N HIS A 120 -8.81 8.34 -1.59
CA HIS A 120 -9.26 8.23 -0.20
C HIS A 120 -8.21 8.69 0.81
N TYR A 121 -6.93 8.43 0.54
CA TYR A 121 -5.85 8.72 1.49
C TYR A 121 -5.54 10.20 1.65
N ARG A 122 -6.11 11.06 0.80
CA ARG A 122 -5.92 12.51 0.91
C ARG A 122 -6.48 13.06 2.23
N ASP A 123 -7.42 12.35 2.83
CA ASP A 123 -8.01 12.75 4.10
C ASP A 123 -7.18 12.35 5.31
N VAL A 124 -6.03 11.68 5.11
CA VAL A 124 -5.15 11.16 6.17
C VAL A 124 -3.87 11.99 6.25
N PRO A 125 -3.85 13.07 7.07
CA PRO A 125 -2.69 13.96 7.13
C PRO A 125 -1.47 13.36 7.83
N GLN A 126 -1.63 12.22 8.50
CA GLN A 126 -0.56 11.57 9.25
C GLN A 126 0.46 10.86 8.36
N ILE A 127 0.18 10.72 7.07
CA ILE A 127 1.05 10.02 6.13
C ILE A 127 1.35 10.90 4.91
N ILE A 128 2.45 10.57 4.22
CA ILE A 128 2.79 11.20 2.95
C ILE A 128 2.22 10.31 1.85
N VAL A 129 1.44 10.91 0.95
CA VAL A 129 0.76 10.18 -0.13
C VAL A 129 1.21 10.72 -1.47
N GLU A 130 1.61 9.81 -2.36
CA GLU A 130 1.77 10.13 -3.77
C GLU A 130 0.63 9.44 -4.53
N CYS A 131 -0.34 10.24 -4.99
CA CYS A 131 -1.50 9.73 -5.71
C CYS A 131 -1.21 9.79 -7.21
N CYS A 132 -1.01 8.62 -7.82
CA CYS A 132 -0.69 8.52 -9.24
C CYS A 132 -1.98 8.48 -10.08
N GLY A 133 -1.92 9.12 -11.24
CA GLY A 133 -3.03 9.10 -12.20
C GLY A 133 -3.19 7.72 -12.84
N VAL A 134 -4.42 7.41 -13.25
CA VAL A 134 -4.76 6.15 -13.89
C VAL A 134 -4.88 6.32 -15.39
#